data_2f7c1a38fbd206e5ae4435ffbc02c41d
#
_entry.id   2f7c1a38fbd206e5ae4435ffbc02c41d
#
_cell.length_a   1.000
_cell.length_b   1.000
_cell.length_c   1.000
_cell.angle_alpha   90.00
_cell.angle_beta   90.00
_cell.angle_gamma   90.00
#
_symmetry.space_group_name_H-M   'P 1'
#
loop_
_entity.id
_entity.type
_entity.pdbx_description
1 polymer ?
#
loop_
_entity_poly.entity_id
_entity_poly.type
_entity_poly.pdbx_seq_one_letter_code
_entity_poly.pdbx_strand_id
1 'polypeptide(L)'
;IADVSYYVLPDTDLDAEAYKRATSVYLPDRVNPMLPEKISNELCSLRPNEDKFTFSAIFQINDEAHVKQYWLGRTVIHSDKRYAYEDVQTIIDTSEGENVEDILLLHNLAQKFRQARFKKGAINFSSQEVRFTLDENAKPIGITVKESKPAHQLIEEFMLLANKTVAENISKIQINKQPLPFPYRIHDQPDPEKLAPFVQYAKKYGHGFDASSPQKISASFNQLLEDAKGKPEQHVLEQLGIRTMAKAVYSTQNIGHYGLAFDFYCHFTSPIRRYPDVLVHRVLQTVLDNKPVVDKKMEEKCKQSSDRERAAMECERASNKYKQVEFMLD
;
A
#
# COMPACT_ATOMS: atom_id res chain seq x y z
N ILE A 1 8.23 5.23 10.54
CA ILE A 1 7.57 6.03 9.51
C ILE A 1 7.81 7.49 9.81
N ALA A 2 8.11 8.33 8.81
CA ALA A 2 8.29 9.77 9.07
C ALA A 2 7.06 10.39 9.75
N ASP A 3 7.27 11.18 10.80
CA ASP A 3 6.16 11.88 11.48
C ASP A 3 5.82 13.18 10.76
N VAL A 4 5.13 13.06 9.62
CA VAL A 4 4.65 14.20 8.86
C VAL A 4 3.66 15.03 9.67
N SER A 5 2.87 14.40 10.55
CA SER A 5 1.87 15.08 11.37
C SER A 5 2.48 16.03 12.42
N TYR A 6 3.78 15.89 12.68
CA TYR A 6 4.54 16.82 13.52
C TYR A 6 4.72 18.18 12.81
N TYR A 7 4.93 18.17 11.51
CA TYR A 7 5.18 19.38 10.70
C TYR A 7 3.91 19.96 10.08
N VAL A 8 3.00 19.09 9.65
CA VAL A 8 1.73 19.46 9.02
C VAL A 8 0.65 19.48 10.10
N LEU A 9 0.53 20.64 10.77
CA LEU A 9 -0.44 20.83 11.85
C LEU A 9 -1.84 21.03 11.28
N PRO A 10 -2.89 20.55 11.98
CA PRO A 10 -4.28 20.78 11.56
C PRO A 10 -4.60 22.26 11.38
N ASP A 11 -5.49 22.55 10.42
CA ASP A 11 -6.05 23.89 10.18
C ASP A 11 -5.01 24.97 9.78
N THR A 12 -3.82 24.57 9.32
CA THR A 12 -2.82 25.46 8.72
C THR A 12 -2.97 25.51 7.20
N ASP A 13 -2.41 26.53 6.53
CA ASP A 13 -2.38 26.62 5.07
C ASP A 13 -1.70 25.42 4.44
N LEU A 14 -0.66 24.89 5.08
CA LEU A 14 0.04 23.68 4.64
C LEU A 14 -0.89 22.45 4.71
N ASP A 15 -1.67 22.32 5.75
CA ASP A 15 -2.67 21.27 5.92
C ASP A 15 -3.80 21.40 4.88
N ALA A 16 -4.28 22.61 4.66
CA ALA A 16 -5.32 22.88 3.66
C ALA A 16 -4.87 22.50 2.24
N GLU A 17 -3.62 22.82 1.86
CA GLU A 17 -3.06 22.42 0.56
C GLU A 17 -2.81 20.92 0.48
N ALA A 18 -2.31 20.28 1.55
CA ALA A 18 -2.14 18.83 1.62
C ALA A 18 -3.49 18.10 1.49
N TYR A 19 -4.54 18.56 2.15
CA TYR A 19 -5.90 18.03 2.01
C TYR A 19 -6.46 18.20 0.58
N LYS A 20 -6.27 19.37 -0.01
CA LYS A 20 -6.72 19.65 -1.38
C LYS A 20 -6.07 18.72 -2.39
N ARG A 21 -4.77 18.47 -2.29
CA ARG A 21 -4.02 17.51 -3.13
C ARG A 21 -4.35 16.07 -2.78
N ALA A 22 -4.40 15.75 -1.51
CA ALA A 22 -4.61 14.48 -0.85
C ALA A 22 -3.65 13.34 -1.22
N THR A 23 -2.97 13.42 -2.36
CA THR A 23 -1.96 12.46 -2.80
C THR A 23 -0.91 13.11 -3.70
N SER A 24 0.30 12.55 -3.72
CA SER A 24 1.30 12.85 -4.76
C SER A 24 0.94 12.15 -6.07
N VAL A 25 1.30 12.76 -7.21
CA VAL A 25 1.08 12.20 -8.55
C VAL A 25 2.43 11.87 -9.17
N TYR A 26 2.61 10.61 -9.63
CA TYR A 26 3.86 10.10 -10.18
C TYR A 26 3.78 10.00 -11.69
N LEU A 27 4.34 10.98 -12.38
CA LEU A 27 4.44 10.99 -13.84
C LEU A 27 5.75 10.33 -14.28
N PRO A 28 5.87 9.89 -15.55
CA PRO A 28 7.08 9.25 -16.03
C PRO A 28 8.36 10.09 -15.89
N ASP A 29 8.24 11.41 -15.96
CA ASP A 29 9.35 12.37 -15.96
C ASP A 29 9.50 13.17 -14.64
N ARG A 30 8.46 13.19 -13.80
CA ARG A 30 8.45 14.00 -12.57
C ARG A 30 7.44 13.52 -11.55
N VAL A 31 7.58 14.01 -10.33
CA VAL A 31 6.59 13.85 -9.27
C VAL A 31 5.94 15.22 -9.00
N ASN A 32 4.60 15.24 -8.96
CA ASN A 32 3.87 16.39 -8.39
C ASN A 32 3.57 16.06 -6.92
N PRO A 33 4.35 16.58 -5.97
CA PRO A 33 4.28 16.14 -4.58
C PRO A 33 3.06 16.70 -3.86
N MET A 34 2.52 15.94 -2.89
CA MET A 34 1.46 16.41 -1.99
C MET A 34 1.94 17.54 -1.08
N LEU A 35 3.17 17.44 -0.61
CA LEU A 35 3.81 18.38 0.32
C LEU A 35 4.97 19.11 -0.37
N PRO A 36 5.31 20.32 0.07
CA PRO A 36 6.51 21.01 -0.40
C PRO A 36 7.77 20.14 -0.25
N GLU A 37 8.72 20.27 -1.18
CA GLU A 37 9.95 19.47 -1.19
C GLU A 37 10.77 19.62 0.10
N LYS A 38 10.75 20.80 0.73
CA LYS A 38 11.38 21.02 2.05
C LYS A 38 10.86 20.05 3.11
N ILE A 39 9.58 19.73 3.07
CA ILE A 39 8.97 18.74 3.98
C ILE A 39 9.28 17.33 3.49
N SER A 40 8.96 17.02 2.23
CA SER A 40 9.01 15.65 1.70
C SER A 40 10.43 15.11 1.54
N ASN A 41 11.37 15.94 1.07
CA ASN A 41 12.70 15.50 0.69
C ASN A 41 13.77 15.77 1.76
N GLU A 42 13.51 16.70 2.71
CA GLU A 42 14.48 17.06 3.74
C GLU A 42 13.99 16.68 5.14
N LEU A 43 12.96 17.36 5.67
CA LEU A 43 12.53 17.21 7.06
C LEU A 43 11.97 15.80 7.34
N CYS A 44 11.17 15.25 6.44
CA CYS A 44 10.52 13.95 6.60
C CYS A 44 11.25 12.81 5.89
N SER A 45 12.27 13.07 5.09
CA SER A 45 13.08 12.01 4.47
C SER A 45 13.97 11.35 5.52
N LEU A 46 13.82 10.03 5.70
CA LEU A 46 14.62 9.24 6.66
C LEU A 46 15.99 8.92 6.06
N ARG A 47 16.82 9.95 5.92
CA ARG A 47 18.18 9.86 5.36
C ARG A 47 19.15 9.24 6.36
N PRO A 48 20.20 8.53 5.93
CA PRO A 48 21.20 7.98 6.82
C PRO A 48 22.00 9.12 7.51
N ASN A 49 22.50 8.82 8.71
CA ASN A 49 23.30 9.71 9.56
C ASN A 49 22.60 11.03 9.95
N GLU A 50 21.28 11.01 10.06
CA GLU A 50 20.48 12.14 10.50
C GLU A 50 19.42 11.69 11.52
N ASP A 51 19.21 12.51 12.56
CA ASP A 51 18.11 12.32 13.50
C ASP A 51 16.80 12.77 12.86
N LYS A 52 15.77 11.92 12.91
CA LYS A 52 14.46 12.22 12.32
C LYS A 52 13.32 11.89 13.27
N PHE A 53 12.33 12.79 13.29
CA PHE A 53 11.07 12.51 13.95
C PHE A 53 10.29 11.44 13.17
N THR A 54 9.85 10.43 13.91
CA THR A 54 9.12 9.31 13.35
C THR A 54 7.91 8.94 14.18
N PHE A 55 6.95 8.31 13.53
CA PHE A 55 5.88 7.55 14.17
C PHE A 55 6.22 6.07 14.00
N SER A 56 6.43 5.37 15.10
CA SER A 56 6.96 4.00 15.08
C SER A 56 5.91 2.98 15.51
N ALA A 57 5.96 1.83 14.85
CA ALA A 57 5.31 0.60 15.27
C ALA A 57 6.42 -0.42 15.60
N ILE A 58 6.55 -0.79 16.86
CA ILE A 58 7.56 -1.72 17.34
C ILE A 58 6.87 -3.04 17.66
N PHE A 59 7.41 -4.15 17.14
CA PHE A 59 6.83 -5.47 17.29
C PHE A 59 7.81 -6.43 17.93
N GLN A 60 7.35 -7.20 18.91
CA GLN A 60 8.03 -8.41 19.35
C GLN A 60 7.44 -9.59 18.59
N ILE A 61 8.24 -10.22 17.74
CA ILE A 61 7.81 -11.29 16.85
C ILE A 61 8.62 -12.54 17.18
N ASN A 62 7.97 -13.70 17.22
CA ASN A 62 8.68 -14.98 17.38
C ASN A 62 9.06 -15.60 16.03
N ASP A 63 9.80 -16.70 16.06
CA ASP A 63 10.31 -17.39 14.86
C ASP A 63 9.20 -17.91 13.94
N GLU A 64 7.98 -18.15 14.46
CA GLU A 64 6.79 -18.54 13.69
C GLU A 64 6.04 -17.34 13.10
N ALA A 65 6.62 -16.12 13.17
CA ALA A 65 6.02 -14.87 12.75
C ALA A 65 4.72 -14.50 13.50
N HIS A 66 4.59 -14.89 14.76
CA HIS A 66 3.50 -14.43 15.61
C HIS A 66 3.93 -13.19 16.39
N VAL A 67 3.13 -12.12 16.29
CA VAL A 67 3.31 -10.91 17.09
C VAL A 67 2.89 -11.20 18.52
N LYS A 68 3.83 -11.14 19.47
CA LYS A 68 3.58 -11.35 20.90
C LYS A 68 3.09 -10.08 21.58
N GLN A 69 3.72 -8.96 21.26
CA GLN A 69 3.32 -7.64 21.73
C GLN A 69 3.77 -6.58 20.72
N TYR A 70 3.15 -5.42 20.81
CA TYR A 70 3.51 -4.26 20.00
C TYR A 70 3.41 -2.97 20.80
N TRP A 71 4.10 -1.95 20.33
CA TRP A 71 4.02 -0.59 20.83
C TRP A 71 3.91 0.37 19.66
N LEU A 72 3.10 1.42 19.83
CA LEU A 72 2.89 2.49 18.84
C LEU A 72 3.19 3.83 19.50
N GLY A 73 3.91 4.72 18.82
CA GLY A 73 4.20 6.05 19.37
C GLY A 73 5.18 6.85 18.52
N ARG A 74 5.36 8.10 18.95
CA ARG A 74 6.36 8.99 18.38
C ARG A 74 7.74 8.66 18.92
N THR A 75 8.72 8.70 18.01
CA THR A 75 10.12 8.43 18.33
C THR A 75 11.03 9.39 17.57
N VAL A 76 12.29 9.41 17.97
CA VAL A 76 13.40 9.93 17.15
C VAL A 76 14.23 8.73 16.76
N ILE A 77 14.55 8.62 15.48
CA ILE A 77 15.48 7.61 14.99
C ILE A 77 16.73 8.26 14.42
N HIS A 78 17.84 7.55 14.54
CA HIS A 78 19.05 7.79 13.76
C HIS A 78 19.21 6.64 12.78
N SER A 79 19.24 6.91 11.47
CA SER A 79 19.38 5.86 10.46
C SER A 79 20.85 5.58 10.19
N ASP A 80 21.32 4.37 10.46
CA ASP A 80 22.72 4.00 10.24
C ASP A 80 23.00 3.70 8.76
N LYS A 81 22.01 3.14 8.04
CA LYS A 81 22.19 2.75 6.65
C LYS A 81 20.91 2.80 5.83
N ARG A 82 21.08 3.16 4.55
CA ARG A 82 20.06 3.08 3.52
C ARG A 82 20.45 2.03 2.49
N TYR A 83 19.51 1.14 2.16
CA TYR A 83 19.67 0.14 1.10
C TYR A 83 18.81 0.47 -0.12
N ALA A 84 19.29 0.13 -1.32
CA ALA A 84 18.44 0.00 -2.49
C ALA A 84 17.79 -1.39 -2.50
N TYR A 85 16.67 -1.54 -3.20
CA TYR A 85 15.98 -2.84 -3.31
C TYR A 85 16.86 -3.89 -4.03
N GLU A 86 17.66 -3.45 -4.97
CA GLU A 86 18.59 -4.28 -5.74
C GLU A 86 19.68 -4.85 -4.84
N ASP A 87 20.22 -4.06 -3.91
CA ASP A 87 21.23 -4.49 -2.95
C ASP A 87 20.65 -5.56 -2.00
N VAL A 88 19.46 -5.29 -1.45
CA VAL A 88 18.78 -6.25 -0.57
C VAL A 88 18.41 -7.53 -1.34
N GLN A 89 18.00 -7.43 -2.60
CA GLN A 89 17.73 -8.60 -3.43
C GLN A 89 18.98 -9.45 -3.63
N THR A 90 20.12 -8.81 -3.92
CA THR A 90 21.40 -9.51 -4.04
C THR A 90 21.77 -10.25 -2.76
N ILE A 91 21.60 -9.61 -1.59
CA ILE A 91 21.86 -10.24 -0.28
C ILE A 91 20.93 -11.45 -0.07
N ILE A 92 19.65 -11.35 -0.43
CA ILE A 92 18.70 -12.46 -0.31
C ILE A 92 19.12 -13.64 -1.22
N ASP A 93 19.53 -13.34 -2.45
CA ASP A 93 19.85 -14.36 -3.47
C ASP A 93 21.19 -15.07 -3.20
N THR A 94 22.19 -14.32 -2.71
CA THR A 94 23.55 -14.86 -2.48
C THR A 94 23.81 -15.29 -1.05
N SER A 95 23.02 -14.80 -0.10
CA SER A 95 23.29 -14.93 1.35
C SER A 95 24.64 -14.33 1.76
N GLU A 96 25.07 -13.27 1.07
CA GLU A 96 26.31 -12.53 1.32
C GLU A 96 26.05 -11.02 1.36
N GLY A 97 26.77 -10.29 2.21
CA GLY A 97 26.69 -8.84 2.29
C GLY A 97 26.60 -8.30 3.71
N GLU A 98 26.48 -6.99 3.82
CA GLU A 98 26.38 -6.32 5.12
C GLU A 98 24.98 -6.54 5.73
N ASN A 99 24.93 -6.81 7.04
CA ASN A 99 23.72 -7.13 7.82
C ASN A 99 22.93 -8.32 7.23
N VAL A 100 23.63 -9.29 6.63
CA VAL A 100 23.02 -10.45 5.96
C VAL A 100 22.10 -11.23 6.89
N GLU A 101 22.50 -11.45 8.14
CA GLU A 101 21.71 -12.20 9.13
C GLU A 101 20.36 -11.52 9.41
N ASP A 102 20.36 -10.22 9.64
CA ASP A 102 19.15 -9.44 9.89
C ASP A 102 18.23 -9.40 8.66
N ILE A 103 18.81 -9.19 7.46
CA ILE A 103 18.06 -9.14 6.21
C ILE A 103 17.40 -10.49 5.92
N LEU A 104 18.13 -11.61 6.10
CA LEU A 104 17.56 -12.94 5.90
C LEU A 104 16.51 -13.30 6.95
N LEU A 105 16.71 -12.90 8.21
CA LEU A 105 15.70 -13.06 9.25
C LEU A 105 14.41 -12.31 8.91
N LEU A 106 14.51 -11.03 8.56
CA LEU A 106 13.38 -10.21 8.15
C LEU A 106 12.68 -10.77 6.91
N HIS A 107 13.45 -11.23 5.91
CA HIS A 107 12.92 -11.89 4.73
C HIS A 107 12.10 -13.14 5.10
N ASN A 108 12.64 -14.02 5.95
CA ASN A 108 11.96 -15.24 6.39
C ASN A 108 10.66 -14.94 7.14
N LEU A 109 10.66 -13.93 8.03
CA LEU A 109 9.45 -13.50 8.73
C LEU A 109 8.40 -12.93 7.75
N ALA A 110 8.83 -12.10 6.80
CA ALA A 110 7.94 -11.55 5.77
C ALA A 110 7.28 -12.65 4.92
N GLN A 111 8.05 -13.68 4.52
CA GLN A 111 7.49 -14.82 3.79
C GLN A 111 6.45 -15.59 4.61
N LYS A 112 6.65 -15.77 5.92
CA LYS A 112 5.66 -16.38 6.81
C LYS A 112 4.40 -15.54 6.93
N PHE A 113 4.52 -14.21 7.09
CA PHE A 113 3.36 -13.30 7.07
C PHE A 113 2.58 -13.41 5.76
N ARG A 114 3.28 -13.39 4.63
CA ARG A 114 2.69 -13.51 3.30
C ARG A 114 1.93 -14.82 3.13
N GLN A 115 2.54 -15.94 3.49
CA GLN A 115 1.89 -17.26 3.42
C GLN A 115 0.65 -17.33 4.32
N ALA A 116 0.72 -16.82 5.55
CA ALA A 116 -0.43 -16.77 6.46
C ALA A 116 -1.57 -15.92 5.89
N ARG A 117 -1.27 -14.80 5.25
CA ARG A 117 -2.24 -13.93 4.60
C ARG A 117 -2.94 -14.60 3.42
N PHE A 118 -2.21 -15.30 2.56
CA PHE A 118 -2.80 -16.06 1.45
C PHE A 118 -3.66 -17.23 1.92
N LYS A 119 -3.26 -17.93 2.99
CA LYS A 119 -4.10 -18.95 3.63
C LYS A 119 -5.43 -18.40 4.15
N LYS A 120 -5.47 -17.11 4.55
CA LYS A 120 -6.69 -16.42 4.97
C LYS A 120 -7.56 -15.93 3.80
N GLY A 121 -7.07 -16.02 2.56
CA GLY A 121 -7.83 -15.66 1.37
C GLY A 121 -7.40 -14.34 0.73
N ALA A 122 -6.22 -13.81 1.02
CA ALA A 122 -5.66 -12.71 0.23
C ALA A 122 -5.45 -13.15 -1.23
N ILE A 123 -5.62 -12.22 -2.18
CA ILE A 123 -5.48 -12.52 -3.61
C ILE A 123 -4.17 -11.95 -4.13
N ASN A 124 -3.41 -12.78 -4.85
CA ASN A 124 -2.10 -12.41 -5.38
C ASN A 124 -2.18 -11.91 -6.83
N PHE A 125 -2.85 -10.80 -7.05
CA PHE A 125 -2.73 -10.17 -8.37
C PHE A 125 -1.35 -9.53 -8.53
N SER A 126 -0.63 -9.95 -9.58
CA SER A 126 0.59 -9.27 -10.03
C SER A 126 0.21 -8.19 -11.03
N SER A 127 0.52 -6.94 -10.74
CA SER A 127 0.46 -5.88 -11.75
C SER A 127 1.85 -5.63 -12.31
N GLN A 128 2.01 -5.78 -13.61
CA GLN A 128 3.22 -5.33 -14.28
C GLN A 128 3.19 -3.81 -14.40
N GLU A 129 4.17 -3.16 -13.81
CA GLU A 129 4.35 -1.70 -13.92
C GLU A 129 5.39 -1.42 -15.01
N VAL A 130 4.97 -0.72 -16.05
CA VAL A 130 5.87 -0.29 -17.12
C VAL A 130 6.58 0.99 -16.68
N ARG A 131 7.90 1.01 -16.78
CA ARG A 131 8.74 2.19 -16.57
C ARG A 131 9.45 2.57 -17.84
N PHE A 132 9.56 3.88 -18.06
CA PHE A 132 10.30 4.44 -19.18
C PHE A 132 11.70 4.88 -18.75
N THR A 133 12.69 4.55 -19.56
CA THR A 133 13.97 5.25 -19.52
C THR A 133 13.83 6.47 -20.42
N LEU A 134 14.07 7.65 -19.88
CA LEU A 134 13.92 8.92 -20.59
C LEU A 134 15.28 9.54 -20.86
N ASP A 135 15.41 10.26 -21.99
CA ASP A 135 16.55 11.11 -22.28
C ASP A 135 16.45 12.49 -21.58
N GLU A 136 17.40 13.39 -21.86
CA GLU A 136 17.47 14.74 -21.29
C GLU A 136 16.25 15.62 -21.63
N ASN A 137 15.53 15.29 -22.71
CA ASN A 137 14.34 15.99 -23.17
C ASN A 137 13.05 15.29 -22.70
N ALA A 138 13.15 14.36 -21.77
CA ALA A 138 12.08 13.50 -21.28
C ALA A 138 11.44 12.63 -22.37
N LYS A 139 12.15 12.34 -23.48
CA LYS A 139 11.72 11.42 -24.53
C LYS A 139 11.99 9.99 -24.11
N PRO A 140 11.06 9.04 -24.30
CA PRO A 140 11.28 7.64 -23.93
C PRO A 140 12.25 6.97 -24.91
N ILE A 141 13.36 6.48 -24.37
CA ILE A 141 14.40 5.74 -25.11
C ILE A 141 14.46 4.26 -24.78
N GLY A 142 13.67 3.81 -23.82
CA GLY A 142 13.60 2.42 -23.40
C GLY A 142 12.39 2.15 -22.52
N ILE A 143 12.00 0.88 -22.46
CA ILE A 143 10.90 0.40 -21.62
C ILE A 143 11.41 -0.75 -20.75
N THR A 144 11.15 -0.70 -19.46
CA THR A 144 11.41 -1.77 -18.50
C THR A 144 10.15 -2.16 -17.78
N VAL A 145 9.99 -3.44 -17.50
CA VAL A 145 8.88 -3.95 -16.68
C VAL A 145 9.41 -4.17 -15.27
N LYS A 146 8.79 -3.49 -14.31
CA LYS A 146 9.12 -3.65 -12.89
C LYS A 146 8.41 -4.88 -12.35
N GLU A 147 9.16 -5.81 -11.83
CA GLU A 147 8.67 -6.98 -11.13
C GLU A 147 8.76 -6.81 -9.62
N SER A 148 7.77 -7.34 -8.90
CA SER A 148 7.81 -7.40 -7.43
C SER A 148 8.73 -8.55 -6.99
N LYS A 149 9.95 -8.19 -6.56
CA LYS A 149 10.96 -9.14 -6.07
C LYS A 149 10.82 -9.39 -4.56
N PRO A 150 11.44 -10.44 -4.01
CA PRO A 150 11.47 -10.72 -2.57
C PRO A 150 11.84 -9.54 -1.67
N ALA A 151 12.79 -8.69 -2.08
CA ALA A 151 13.15 -7.48 -1.36
C ALA A 151 11.99 -6.46 -1.24
N HIS A 152 11.16 -6.34 -2.28
CA HIS A 152 9.95 -5.50 -2.23
C HIS A 152 8.89 -6.11 -1.31
N GLN A 153 8.69 -7.43 -1.39
CA GLN A 153 7.73 -8.17 -0.56
C GLN A 153 8.08 -8.11 0.91
N LEU A 154 9.38 -8.11 1.27
CA LEU A 154 9.85 -7.93 2.64
C LEU A 154 9.27 -6.64 3.23
N ILE A 155 9.50 -5.52 2.58
CA ILE A 155 9.01 -4.22 3.06
C ILE A 155 7.48 -4.15 3.02
N GLU A 156 6.85 -4.68 1.96
CA GLU A 156 5.38 -4.74 1.83
C GLU A 156 4.74 -5.42 3.04
N GLU A 157 5.19 -6.60 3.44
CA GLU A 157 4.56 -7.36 4.54
C GLU A 157 4.72 -6.64 5.90
N PHE A 158 5.86 -6.00 6.18
CA PHE A 158 6.01 -5.20 7.40
C PHE A 158 5.18 -3.90 7.36
N MET A 159 5.03 -3.26 6.19
CA MET A 159 4.10 -2.14 6.04
C MET A 159 2.65 -2.58 6.25
N LEU A 160 2.24 -3.73 5.71
CA LEU A 160 0.92 -4.31 5.91
C LEU A 160 0.68 -4.64 7.39
N LEU A 161 1.66 -5.19 8.08
CA LEU A 161 1.60 -5.47 9.52
C LEU A 161 1.35 -4.18 10.31
N ALA A 162 2.12 -3.13 10.07
CA ALA A 162 1.96 -1.85 10.75
C ALA A 162 0.58 -1.22 10.49
N ASN A 163 0.17 -1.14 9.22
CA ASN A 163 -1.12 -0.60 8.80
C ASN A 163 -2.30 -1.34 9.48
N LYS A 164 -2.27 -2.66 9.45
CA LYS A 164 -3.28 -3.52 10.08
C LYS A 164 -3.33 -3.29 11.59
N THR A 165 -2.17 -3.32 12.27
CA THR A 165 -2.10 -3.16 13.72
C THR A 165 -2.64 -1.82 14.20
N VAL A 166 -2.34 -0.73 13.49
CA VAL A 166 -2.88 0.59 13.79
C VAL A 166 -4.41 0.59 13.63
N ALA A 167 -4.94 0.03 12.55
CA ALA A 167 -6.38 -0.04 12.32
C ALA A 167 -7.09 -0.88 13.40
N GLU A 168 -6.55 -2.05 13.75
CA GLU A 168 -7.07 -2.91 14.82
C GLU A 168 -6.99 -2.26 16.21
N ASN A 169 -5.97 -1.44 16.47
CA ASN A 169 -5.86 -0.70 17.72
C ASN A 169 -6.98 0.34 17.85
N ILE A 170 -7.16 1.17 16.81
CA ILE A 170 -8.16 2.24 16.81
C ILE A 170 -9.59 1.69 16.78
N SER A 171 -9.84 0.57 16.12
CA SER A 171 -11.18 -0.03 16.04
C SER A 171 -11.81 -0.37 17.41
N LYS A 172 -10.99 -0.52 18.44
CA LYS A 172 -11.41 -0.80 19.82
C LYS A 172 -11.83 0.45 20.59
N ILE A 173 -11.55 1.63 20.05
CA ILE A 173 -11.79 2.91 20.74
C ILE A 173 -13.21 3.38 20.45
N GLN A 174 -13.93 3.68 21.53
CA GLN A 174 -15.28 4.21 21.47
C GLN A 174 -15.39 5.52 22.28
N ILE A 175 -16.15 6.47 21.75
CA ILE A 175 -16.54 7.70 22.43
C ILE A 175 -18.08 7.72 22.52
N ASN A 176 -18.61 7.82 23.71
CA ASN A 176 -20.07 7.76 23.94
C ASN A 176 -20.75 6.56 23.30
N LYS A 177 -20.12 5.37 23.38
CA LYS A 177 -20.60 4.10 22.79
C LYS A 177 -20.62 4.09 21.25
N GLN A 178 -20.01 5.06 20.58
CA GLN A 178 -19.85 5.10 19.15
C GLN A 178 -18.39 4.85 18.78
N PRO A 179 -18.11 4.10 17.69
CA PRO A 179 -16.75 3.94 17.20
C PRO A 179 -16.11 5.31 16.90
N LEU A 180 -14.83 5.47 17.21
CA LEU A 180 -14.09 6.67 16.84
C LEU A 180 -14.02 6.78 15.32
N PRO A 181 -14.45 7.90 14.69
CA PRO A 181 -14.31 8.10 13.25
C PRO A 181 -12.83 8.01 12.83
N PHE A 182 -12.53 7.08 11.94
CA PHE A 182 -11.17 6.74 11.54
C PHE A 182 -11.12 6.42 10.04
N PRO A 183 -10.10 6.85 9.28
CA PRO A 183 -10.01 6.62 7.85
C PRO A 183 -9.50 5.21 7.54
N TYR A 184 -10.40 4.23 7.58
CA TYR A 184 -10.10 2.88 7.10
C TYR A 184 -9.87 2.87 5.59
N ARG A 185 -8.98 1.99 5.13
CA ARG A 185 -8.86 1.62 3.73
C ARG A 185 -9.67 0.37 3.51
N ILE A 186 -10.81 0.49 2.89
CA ILE A 186 -11.76 -0.61 2.67
C ILE A 186 -11.71 -1.10 1.24
N HIS A 187 -12.00 -2.39 1.06
CA HIS A 187 -12.08 -3.04 -0.26
C HIS A 187 -13.15 -4.11 -0.22
N ASP A 188 -14.21 -3.90 -0.95
CA ASP A 188 -15.34 -4.82 -1.01
C ASP A 188 -15.04 -6.06 -1.88
N GLN A 189 -15.93 -7.01 -1.83
CA GLN A 189 -15.92 -8.21 -2.66
C GLN A 189 -16.03 -7.86 -4.15
N PRO A 190 -15.64 -8.78 -5.06
CA PRO A 190 -15.86 -8.59 -6.48
C PRO A 190 -17.33 -8.36 -6.81
N ASP A 191 -17.57 -7.49 -7.79
CA ASP A 191 -18.88 -7.20 -8.31
C ASP A 191 -19.45 -8.47 -9.00
N PRO A 192 -20.60 -9.03 -8.52
CA PRO A 192 -21.16 -10.26 -9.09
C PRO A 192 -21.50 -10.14 -10.57
N GLU A 193 -21.93 -8.96 -11.04
CA GLU A 193 -22.28 -8.72 -12.45
C GLU A 193 -21.05 -8.77 -13.36
N LYS A 194 -19.88 -8.38 -12.86
CA LYS A 194 -18.61 -8.46 -13.58
C LYS A 194 -17.96 -9.82 -13.41
N LEU A 195 -18.13 -10.43 -12.24
CA LEU A 195 -17.52 -11.75 -11.94
C LEU A 195 -18.12 -12.87 -12.82
N ALA A 196 -19.43 -12.88 -13.04
CA ALA A 196 -20.09 -13.94 -13.80
C ALA A 196 -19.58 -14.09 -15.24
N PRO A 197 -19.44 -13.01 -16.07
CA PRO A 197 -18.83 -13.11 -17.39
C PRO A 197 -17.35 -13.55 -17.33
N PHE A 198 -16.60 -13.08 -16.34
CA PHE A 198 -15.21 -13.47 -16.14
C PHE A 198 -15.07 -14.99 -15.89
N VAL A 199 -15.92 -15.55 -15.00
CA VAL A 199 -15.93 -16.98 -14.71
C VAL A 199 -16.22 -17.81 -15.97
N GLN A 200 -17.16 -17.36 -16.81
CA GLN A 200 -17.46 -18.02 -18.08
C GLN A 200 -16.25 -17.94 -19.05
N TYR A 201 -15.55 -16.81 -19.08
CA TYR A 201 -14.35 -16.63 -19.88
C TYR A 201 -13.22 -17.55 -19.41
N ALA A 202 -12.92 -17.61 -18.11
CA ALA A 202 -11.90 -18.47 -17.52
C ALA A 202 -12.16 -19.97 -17.84
N LYS A 203 -13.41 -20.40 -17.81
CA LYS A 203 -13.82 -21.78 -18.16
C LYS A 203 -13.48 -22.15 -19.61
N LYS A 204 -13.50 -21.21 -20.57
CA LYS A 204 -13.11 -21.46 -21.97
C LYS A 204 -11.64 -21.84 -22.12
N TYR A 205 -10.80 -21.40 -21.16
CA TYR A 205 -9.39 -21.78 -21.09
C TYR A 205 -9.14 -22.99 -20.17
N GLY A 206 -10.19 -23.66 -19.72
CA GLY A 206 -10.09 -24.86 -18.87
C GLY A 206 -9.90 -24.59 -17.38
N HIS A 207 -9.99 -23.33 -16.93
CA HIS A 207 -9.86 -23.00 -15.52
C HIS A 207 -11.18 -23.15 -14.79
N GLY A 208 -11.18 -23.96 -13.71
CA GLY A 208 -12.31 -24.08 -12.79
C GLY A 208 -12.41 -22.83 -11.91
N PHE A 209 -13.65 -22.41 -11.60
CA PHE A 209 -13.88 -21.27 -10.72
C PHE A 209 -15.14 -21.49 -9.89
N ASP A 210 -15.01 -21.47 -8.54
CA ASP A 210 -16.12 -21.58 -7.59
C ASP A 210 -16.45 -20.20 -7.01
N ALA A 211 -17.60 -19.65 -7.37
CA ALA A 211 -18.08 -18.35 -6.94
C ALA A 211 -19.15 -18.44 -5.81
N SER A 212 -19.26 -19.57 -5.11
CA SER A 212 -20.33 -19.82 -4.12
C SER A 212 -20.13 -19.11 -2.78
N SER A 213 -18.93 -18.64 -2.46
CA SER A 213 -18.64 -17.84 -1.27
C SER A 213 -17.43 -16.93 -1.48
N PRO A 214 -17.27 -15.85 -0.69
CA PRO A 214 -16.12 -14.95 -0.79
C PRO A 214 -14.77 -15.67 -0.66
N GLN A 215 -14.67 -16.64 0.24
CA GLN A 215 -13.46 -17.45 0.46
C GLN A 215 -13.15 -18.34 -0.74
N LYS A 216 -14.18 -18.93 -1.37
CA LYS A 216 -14.01 -19.75 -2.57
C LYS A 216 -13.66 -18.91 -3.80
N ILE A 217 -14.21 -17.71 -3.90
CA ILE A 217 -13.84 -16.74 -4.94
C ILE A 217 -12.35 -16.43 -4.86
N SER A 218 -11.83 -16.07 -3.68
CA SER A 218 -10.40 -15.74 -3.52
C SER A 218 -9.51 -16.96 -3.77
N ALA A 219 -9.90 -18.14 -3.29
CA ALA A 219 -9.18 -19.39 -3.57
C ALA A 219 -9.14 -19.71 -5.07
N SER A 220 -10.28 -19.53 -5.77
CA SER A 220 -10.37 -19.74 -7.23
C SER A 220 -9.52 -18.74 -8.01
N PHE A 221 -9.46 -17.46 -7.59
CA PHE A 221 -8.54 -16.50 -8.19
C PHE A 221 -7.08 -16.92 -8.03
N ASN A 222 -6.67 -17.28 -6.81
CA ASN A 222 -5.29 -17.70 -6.55
C ASN A 222 -4.91 -18.96 -7.36
N GLN A 223 -5.80 -19.95 -7.42
CA GLN A 223 -5.58 -21.15 -8.22
C GLN A 223 -5.49 -20.83 -9.71
N LEU A 224 -6.40 -20.01 -10.23
CA LEU A 224 -6.40 -19.58 -11.64
C LEU A 224 -5.11 -18.83 -12.00
N LEU A 225 -4.64 -17.91 -11.14
CA LEU A 225 -3.42 -17.15 -11.36
C LEU A 225 -2.18 -18.06 -11.38
N GLU A 226 -2.12 -19.06 -10.51
CA GLU A 226 -1.04 -20.04 -10.50
C GLU A 226 -1.10 -20.97 -11.73
N ASP A 227 -2.28 -21.47 -12.09
CA ASP A 227 -2.49 -22.34 -13.23
C ASP A 227 -2.21 -21.65 -14.58
N ALA A 228 -2.46 -20.34 -14.66
CA ALA A 228 -2.22 -19.53 -15.87
C ALA A 228 -0.78 -19.06 -16.01
N LYS A 229 0.05 -19.21 -14.97
CA LYS A 229 1.41 -18.70 -14.94
C LYS A 229 2.27 -19.28 -16.09
N GLY A 230 2.89 -18.38 -16.85
CA GLY A 230 3.70 -18.73 -18.02
C GLY A 230 2.90 -19.15 -19.26
N LYS A 231 1.56 -19.15 -19.22
CA LYS A 231 0.72 -19.45 -20.36
C LYS A 231 0.32 -18.19 -21.16
N PRO A 232 -0.02 -18.32 -22.45
CA PRO A 232 -0.40 -17.17 -23.29
C PRO A 232 -1.58 -16.35 -22.74
N GLU A 233 -2.53 -17.00 -22.06
CA GLU A 233 -3.72 -16.38 -21.48
C GLU A 233 -3.48 -15.67 -20.14
N GLN A 234 -2.32 -15.84 -19.49
CA GLN A 234 -2.02 -15.31 -18.15
C GLN A 234 -2.37 -13.82 -18.03
N HIS A 235 -1.79 -12.99 -18.89
CA HIS A 235 -1.97 -11.54 -18.82
C HIS A 235 -3.42 -11.12 -18.99
N VAL A 236 -4.17 -11.75 -19.89
CA VAL A 236 -5.58 -11.44 -20.13
C VAL A 236 -6.43 -11.83 -18.92
N LEU A 237 -6.21 -13.01 -18.34
CA LEU A 237 -6.93 -13.49 -17.17
C LEU A 237 -6.65 -12.62 -15.93
N GLU A 238 -5.40 -12.21 -15.72
CA GLU A 238 -5.02 -11.26 -14.66
C GLU A 238 -5.74 -9.91 -14.82
N GLN A 239 -5.67 -9.31 -16.01
CA GLN A 239 -6.30 -8.03 -16.30
C GLN A 239 -7.83 -8.06 -16.18
N LEU A 240 -8.46 -9.11 -16.68
CA LEU A 240 -9.91 -9.27 -16.57
C LEU A 240 -10.32 -9.56 -15.11
N GLY A 241 -9.55 -10.39 -14.41
CA GLY A 241 -9.79 -10.68 -12.98
C GLY A 241 -9.73 -9.41 -12.12
N ILE A 242 -8.70 -8.58 -12.30
CA ILE A 242 -8.58 -7.29 -11.60
C ILE A 242 -9.80 -6.38 -11.86
N ARG A 243 -10.34 -6.38 -13.08
CA ARG A 243 -11.52 -5.56 -13.43
C ARG A 243 -12.82 -6.01 -12.76
N THR A 244 -12.90 -7.23 -12.26
CA THR A 244 -14.05 -7.70 -11.48
C THR A 244 -14.04 -7.17 -10.05
N MET A 245 -12.86 -6.78 -9.56
CA MET A 245 -12.70 -6.31 -8.18
C MET A 245 -13.35 -4.94 -7.97
N ALA A 246 -13.92 -4.76 -6.79
CA ALA A 246 -14.30 -3.44 -6.31
C ALA A 246 -13.06 -2.53 -6.23
N LYS A 247 -13.25 -1.23 -6.26
CA LYS A 247 -12.16 -0.28 -6.00
C LYS A 247 -12.00 -0.10 -4.50
N ALA A 248 -10.77 -0.19 -4.01
CA ALA A 248 -10.49 0.20 -2.64
C ALA A 248 -10.68 1.71 -2.46
N VAL A 249 -11.30 2.13 -1.36
CA VAL A 249 -11.58 3.52 -1.01
C VAL A 249 -11.28 3.78 0.47
N TYR A 250 -11.25 5.05 0.86
CA TYR A 250 -11.21 5.44 2.27
C TYR A 250 -12.64 5.67 2.76
N SER A 251 -12.97 5.20 3.96
CA SER A 251 -14.25 5.43 4.62
C SER A 251 -14.13 5.26 6.13
N THR A 252 -14.97 5.92 6.88
CA THR A 252 -15.12 5.69 8.33
C THR A 252 -15.95 4.44 8.63
N GLN A 253 -16.65 3.89 7.64
CA GLN A 253 -17.42 2.66 7.76
C GLN A 253 -16.56 1.47 7.35
N ASN A 254 -16.05 0.74 8.34
CA ASN A 254 -15.20 -0.41 8.06
C ASN A 254 -16.01 -1.61 7.57
N ILE A 255 -15.64 -2.14 6.41
CA ILE A 255 -16.15 -3.41 5.85
C ILE A 255 -15.03 -4.43 5.62
N GLY A 256 -13.81 -4.13 6.12
CA GLY A 256 -12.61 -4.90 5.86
C GLY A 256 -11.97 -4.61 4.50
N HIS A 257 -10.90 -5.33 4.21
CA HIS A 257 -10.18 -5.24 2.95
C HIS A 257 -10.08 -6.62 2.29
N TYR A 258 -11.05 -6.94 1.43
CA TYR A 258 -11.21 -8.27 0.82
C TYR A 258 -9.91 -8.76 0.14
N GLY A 259 -9.31 -7.98 -0.74
CA GLY A 259 -8.11 -8.39 -1.48
C GLY A 259 -6.89 -8.69 -0.60
N LEU A 260 -6.82 -8.14 0.62
CA LEU A 260 -5.76 -8.40 1.60
C LEU A 260 -6.14 -9.42 2.67
N ALA A 261 -7.41 -9.83 2.75
CA ALA A 261 -7.99 -10.66 3.79
C ALA A 261 -7.78 -10.08 5.22
N PHE A 262 -7.99 -8.78 5.37
CA PHE A 262 -7.91 -8.06 6.64
C PHE A 262 -9.28 -7.56 7.07
N ASP A 263 -9.64 -7.79 8.32
CA ASP A 263 -10.89 -7.28 8.92
C ASP A 263 -10.81 -5.77 9.20
N PHE A 264 -9.60 -5.27 9.53
CA PHE A 264 -9.31 -3.87 9.74
C PHE A 264 -8.03 -3.50 8.99
N TYR A 265 -8.09 -2.42 8.21
CA TYR A 265 -6.93 -1.94 7.49
C TYR A 265 -6.98 -0.42 7.32
N CYS A 266 -5.84 0.22 7.41
CA CYS A 266 -5.68 1.64 7.11
C CYS A 266 -4.37 1.87 6.37
N HIS A 267 -4.15 3.08 5.93
CA HIS A 267 -2.87 3.53 5.46
C HIS A 267 -2.20 4.39 6.52
N PHE A 268 -1.05 3.96 7.03
CA PHE A 268 -0.26 4.62 8.06
C PHE A 268 1.18 4.90 7.62
N THR A 269 1.68 4.13 6.65
CA THR A 269 3.12 4.00 6.36
C THR A 269 3.66 4.98 5.32
N SER A 270 2.83 5.84 4.70
CA SER A 270 3.26 6.76 3.65
C SER A 270 2.69 8.19 3.78
N PRO A 271 2.85 8.89 4.92
CA PRO A 271 2.23 10.19 5.17
C PRO A 271 2.82 11.34 4.32
N ILE A 272 4.00 11.18 3.74
CA ILE A 272 4.62 12.16 2.85
C ILE A 272 3.81 12.31 1.56
N ARG A 273 3.21 11.22 1.08
CA ARG A 273 2.54 11.15 -0.22
C ARG A 273 1.05 10.83 -0.17
N ARG A 274 0.47 10.60 1.01
CA ARG A 274 -0.96 10.32 1.18
C ARG A 274 -1.51 11.04 2.40
N TYR A 275 -2.51 11.87 2.19
CA TYR A 275 -3.13 12.62 3.28
C TYR A 275 -3.88 11.73 4.30
N PRO A 276 -4.56 10.62 3.90
CA PRO A 276 -5.15 9.70 4.88
C PRO A 276 -4.17 9.18 5.91
N ASP A 277 -2.91 8.95 5.56
CA ASP A 277 -1.88 8.54 6.52
C ASP A 277 -1.61 9.63 7.56
N VAL A 278 -1.62 10.92 7.17
CA VAL A 278 -1.51 12.05 8.10
C VAL A 278 -2.70 12.08 9.05
N LEU A 279 -3.92 11.83 8.54
CA LEU A 279 -5.13 11.73 9.37
C LEU A 279 -5.02 10.58 10.38
N VAL A 280 -4.53 9.41 9.94
CA VAL A 280 -4.29 8.25 10.80
C VAL A 280 -3.30 8.59 11.91
N HIS A 281 -2.17 9.25 11.61
CA HIS A 281 -1.19 9.68 12.60
C HIS A 281 -1.81 10.61 13.65
N ARG A 282 -2.63 11.56 13.21
CA ARG A 282 -3.31 12.52 14.12
C ARG A 282 -4.29 11.82 15.03
N VAL A 283 -5.16 10.95 14.50
CA VAL A 283 -6.12 10.20 15.31
C VAL A 283 -5.38 9.30 16.31
N LEU A 284 -4.38 8.55 15.85
CA LEU A 284 -3.58 7.67 16.70
C LEU A 284 -2.93 8.45 17.84
N GLN A 285 -2.36 9.63 17.56
CA GLN A 285 -1.73 10.46 18.60
C GLN A 285 -2.75 10.87 19.68
N THR A 286 -3.96 11.29 19.30
CA THR A 286 -4.97 11.66 20.30
C THR A 286 -5.39 10.49 21.18
N VAL A 287 -5.40 9.27 20.64
CA VAL A 287 -5.68 8.04 21.38
C VAL A 287 -4.53 7.71 22.35
N LEU A 288 -3.29 7.81 21.90
CA LEU A 288 -2.11 7.56 22.73
C LEU A 288 -1.99 8.59 23.88
N ASP A 289 -2.40 9.82 23.65
CA ASP A 289 -2.49 10.88 24.66
C ASP A 289 -3.68 10.71 25.64
N ASN A 290 -4.48 9.63 25.48
CA ASN A 290 -5.72 9.39 26.21
C ASN A 290 -6.75 10.54 26.09
N LYS A 291 -6.73 11.25 24.96
CA LYS A 291 -7.63 12.36 24.64
C LYS A 291 -8.21 12.20 23.22
N PRO A 292 -8.91 11.09 22.92
CA PRO A 292 -9.41 10.87 21.58
C PRO A 292 -10.39 11.98 21.17
N VAL A 293 -10.21 12.50 19.96
CA VAL A 293 -11.01 13.61 19.40
C VAL A 293 -11.85 13.11 18.24
N VAL A 294 -13.16 13.43 18.28
CA VAL A 294 -14.08 13.11 17.17
C VAL A 294 -13.97 14.18 16.09
N ASP A 295 -13.44 13.81 14.93
CA ASP A 295 -13.51 14.65 13.74
C ASP A 295 -14.81 14.35 12.96
N LYS A 296 -15.79 15.24 13.05
CA LYS A 296 -17.09 15.12 12.38
C LYS A 296 -16.99 15.17 10.85
N LYS A 297 -15.88 15.68 10.30
CA LYS A 297 -15.62 15.78 8.86
C LYS A 297 -14.78 14.61 8.34
N MET A 298 -14.49 13.57 9.16
CA MET A 298 -13.60 12.49 8.77
C MET A 298 -14.08 11.77 7.50
N GLU A 299 -15.38 11.48 7.37
CA GLU A 299 -15.93 10.84 6.17
C GLU A 299 -15.79 11.71 4.91
N GLU A 300 -15.98 13.03 5.03
CA GLU A 300 -15.73 13.97 3.95
C GLU A 300 -14.26 13.95 3.50
N LYS A 301 -13.33 13.90 4.47
CA LYS A 301 -11.88 13.79 4.20
C LYS A 301 -11.52 12.45 3.54
N CYS A 302 -12.18 11.36 3.92
CA CYS A 302 -12.03 10.05 3.29
C CYS A 302 -12.50 10.09 1.83
N LYS A 303 -13.66 10.67 1.56
CA LYS A 303 -14.20 10.81 0.20
C LYS A 303 -13.28 11.66 -0.69
N GLN A 304 -12.88 12.85 -0.22
CA GLN A 304 -11.92 13.72 -0.93
C GLN A 304 -10.64 12.95 -1.27
N SER A 305 -10.08 12.22 -0.31
CA SER A 305 -8.86 11.44 -0.52
C SER A 305 -9.03 10.35 -1.58
N SER A 306 -10.16 9.65 -1.58
CA SER A 306 -10.49 8.63 -2.58
C SER A 306 -10.68 9.22 -3.98
N ASP A 307 -11.33 10.37 -4.09
CA ASP A 307 -11.56 11.07 -5.37
C ASP A 307 -10.24 11.59 -5.96
N ARG A 308 -9.35 12.14 -5.11
CA ARG A 308 -8.03 12.62 -5.55
C ARG A 308 -7.09 11.48 -5.93
N GLU A 309 -7.11 10.36 -5.21
CA GLU A 309 -6.36 9.17 -5.59
C GLU A 309 -6.81 8.65 -6.97
N ARG A 310 -8.12 8.64 -7.23
CA ARG A 310 -8.66 8.26 -8.55
C ARG A 310 -8.16 9.19 -9.65
N ALA A 311 -8.25 10.50 -9.44
CA ALA A 311 -7.76 11.51 -10.39
C ALA A 311 -6.25 11.37 -10.64
N ALA A 312 -5.46 11.12 -9.60
CA ALA A 312 -4.03 10.86 -9.72
C ALA A 312 -3.74 9.63 -10.59
N MET A 313 -4.40 8.50 -10.31
CA MET A 313 -4.26 7.28 -11.13
C MET A 313 -4.66 7.47 -12.59
N GLU A 314 -5.71 8.25 -12.87
CA GLU A 314 -6.14 8.56 -14.24
C GLU A 314 -5.09 9.43 -14.95
N CYS A 315 -4.52 10.41 -14.27
CA CYS A 315 -3.44 11.24 -14.78
C CYS A 315 -2.17 10.42 -15.07
N GLU A 316 -1.76 9.57 -14.16
CA GLU A 316 -0.60 8.67 -14.33
C GLU A 316 -0.80 7.71 -15.51
N ARG A 317 -1.99 7.12 -15.64
CA ARG A 317 -2.32 6.24 -16.78
C ARG A 317 -2.31 6.98 -18.11
N ALA A 318 -2.88 8.18 -18.15
CA ALA A 318 -2.89 9.00 -19.37
C ALA A 318 -1.47 9.40 -19.79
N SER A 319 -0.63 9.78 -18.83
CA SER A 319 0.77 10.14 -19.06
C SER A 319 1.60 8.94 -19.54
N ASN A 320 1.43 7.76 -18.90
CA ASN A 320 2.08 6.54 -19.33
C ASN A 320 1.66 6.15 -20.76
N LYS A 321 0.36 6.25 -21.07
CA LYS A 321 -0.13 5.97 -22.42
C LYS A 321 0.45 6.95 -23.46
N TYR A 322 0.56 8.22 -23.11
CA TYR A 322 1.21 9.21 -23.97
C TYR A 322 2.67 8.82 -24.27
N LYS A 323 3.44 8.45 -23.24
CA LYS A 323 4.83 8.02 -23.41
C LYS A 323 4.97 6.71 -24.17
N GLN A 324 4.00 5.79 -24.04
CA GLN A 324 3.96 4.57 -24.88
C GLN A 324 3.78 4.89 -26.35
N VAL A 325 2.85 5.80 -26.68
CA VAL A 325 2.62 6.24 -28.07
C VAL A 325 3.85 6.97 -28.61
N GLU A 326 4.45 7.88 -27.83
CA GLU A 326 5.68 8.58 -28.21
C GLU A 326 6.82 7.60 -28.51
N PHE A 327 7.00 6.57 -27.71
CA PHE A 327 8.01 5.53 -27.92
C PHE A 327 7.76 4.67 -29.17
N MET A 328 6.50 4.49 -29.57
CA MET A 328 6.13 3.70 -30.74
C MET A 328 6.23 4.46 -32.06
N LEU A 329 6.35 5.79 -32.01
CA LEU A 329 6.46 6.65 -33.20
C LEU A 329 7.90 6.81 -33.70
N ASP A 330 8.88 6.40 -32.90
CA ASP A 330 10.31 6.34 -33.23
C ASP A 330 10.72 4.95 -33.68
#